data_f2e753a0379f7e63d9d7877cd1faa72e
#
_entry.id   f2e753a0379f7e63d9d7877cd1faa72e
#
_cell.length_a   1.000
_cell.length_b   1.000
_cell.length_c   1.000
_cell.angle_alpha   90.00
_cell.angle_beta   90.00
_cell.angle_gamma   90.00
#
_symmetry.space_group_name_H-M   'P 1'
#
loop_
_entity.id
_entity.type
_entity.pdbx_description
1 polymer ?
#
loop_
_entity_poly.entity_id
_entity_poly.type
_entity_poly.pdbx_seq_one_letter_code
_entity_poly.pdbx_strand_id
1 'polypeptide(L)'
;MFDLPVETKAQVRTYNRFRKELIRHGFLMMQYSIYIKSCLNKEAAQGSINLIRRFLPKNGHVRSMIITEKQFEQMAILVGEENRNLEILGENRTIEF
;
A
#
# COMPACT_ATOMS: atom_id res chain seq x y z
N MET A 1 -1.72 -1.84 -4.18
CA MET A 1 -0.93 -2.69 -5.08
C MET A 1 -0.81 -2.06 -6.45
N PHE A 2 0.32 -2.20 -7.06
CA PHE A 2 0.52 -1.55 -8.36
C PHE A 2 1.49 -2.33 -9.23
N ASP A 3 1.32 -2.13 -10.53
CA ASP A 3 2.18 -2.68 -11.57
C ASP A 3 2.51 -1.52 -12.50
N LEU A 4 3.76 -1.06 -12.45
CA LEU A 4 4.24 0.07 -13.23
C LEU A 4 5.40 -0.37 -14.13
N PRO A 5 5.46 0.15 -15.37
CA PRO A 5 6.55 -0.19 -16.26
C PRO A 5 7.89 0.37 -15.75
N VAL A 6 8.96 -0.40 -15.91
CA VAL A 6 10.32 -0.05 -15.44
C VAL A 6 11.37 -0.31 -16.52
N GLU A 7 10.99 -0.26 -17.80
CA GLU A 7 11.90 -0.56 -18.90
C GLU A 7 12.81 0.61 -19.25
N THR A 8 12.34 1.84 -19.09
CA THR A 8 13.11 3.04 -19.40
C THR A 8 13.56 3.75 -18.13
N LYS A 9 14.57 4.62 -18.24
CA LYS A 9 15.01 5.44 -17.11
C LYS A 9 13.89 6.34 -16.58
N ALA A 10 13.08 6.89 -17.49
CA ALA A 10 11.95 7.74 -17.11
C ALA A 10 10.90 6.95 -16.34
N GLN A 11 10.63 5.71 -16.74
CA GLN A 11 9.69 4.83 -16.05
C GLN A 11 10.20 4.46 -14.67
N VAL A 12 11.49 4.16 -14.52
CA VAL A 12 12.10 3.88 -13.22
C VAL A 12 11.98 5.09 -12.29
N ARG A 13 12.18 6.30 -12.80
CA ARG A 13 12.02 7.52 -12.00
C ARG A 13 10.57 7.70 -11.54
N THR A 14 9.60 7.43 -12.41
CA THR A 14 8.17 7.49 -12.08
C THR A 14 7.83 6.48 -10.99
N TYR A 15 8.31 5.25 -11.14
CA TYR A 15 8.13 4.19 -10.14
C TYR A 15 8.68 4.62 -8.78
N ASN A 16 9.93 5.11 -8.75
CA ASN A 16 10.56 5.51 -7.50
C ASN A 16 9.87 6.72 -6.86
N ARG A 17 9.38 7.66 -7.66
CA ARG A 17 8.63 8.81 -7.17
C ARG A 17 7.33 8.37 -6.52
N PHE A 18 6.58 7.49 -7.15
CA PHE A 18 5.32 6.96 -6.61
C PHE A 18 5.57 6.21 -5.31
N ARG A 19 6.58 5.36 -5.27
CA ARG A 19 6.99 4.62 -4.08
C ARG A 19 7.34 5.55 -2.92
N LYS A 20 8.13 6.58 -3.18
CA LYS A 20 8.52 7.57 -2.16
C LYS A 20 7.31 8.32 -1.61
N GLU A 21 6.37 8.68 -2.47
CA GLU A 21 5.15 9.35 -2.03
C GLU A 21 4.29 8.44 -1.15
N LEU A 22 4.17 7.17 -1.48
CA LEU A 22 3.47 6.21 -0.63
C LEU A 22 4.09 6.16 0.76
N ILE A 23 5.41 6.01 0.84
CA ILE A 23 6.14 5.96 2.11
C ILE A 23 5.96 7.26 2.88
N ARG A 24 6.05 8.40 2.20
CA ARG A 24 5.88 9.71 2.80
C ARG A 24 4.50 9.88 3.44
N HIS A 25 3.48 9.26 2.88
CA HIS A 25 2.11 9.33 3.39
C HIS A 25 1.74 8.18 4.33
N GLY A 26 2.74 7.49 4.86
CA GLY A 26 2.53 6.52 5.93
C GLY A 26 2.31 5.08 5.47
N PHE A 27 2.46 4.78 4.21
CA PHE A 27 2.36 3.41 3.72
C PHE A 27 3.65 2.65 4.00
N LEU A 28 3.51 1.38 4.31
CA LEU A 28 4.63 0.46 4.54
C LEU A 28 4.62 -0.61 3.46
N MET A 29 5.81 -0.96 2.97
CA MET A 29 5.94 -2.04 2.02
C MET A 29 5.75 -3.38 2.73
N MET A 30 4.68 -4.09 2.35
CA MET A 30 4.45 -5.44 2.83
C MET A 30 5.19 -6.45 1.95
N GLN A 31 5.14 -6.21 0.66
CA GLN A 31 5.71 -7.05 -0.37
C GLN A 31 6.02 -6.15 -1.56
N TYR A 32 6.89 -6.59 -2.45
CA TYR A 32 7.25 -5.79 -3.62
C TYR A 32 5.99 -5.35 -4.38
N SER A 33 5.85 -4.04 -4.57
CA SER A 33 4.68 -3.40 -5.21
C SER A 33 3.36 -3.53 -4.45
N ILE A 34 3.39 -4.00 -3.21
CA ILE A 34 2.23 -4.04 -2.33
C ILE A 34 2.54 -3.27 -1.06
N TYR A 35 1.81 -2.19 -0.85
CA TYR A 35 1.96 -1.31 0.29
C TYR A 35 0.67 -1.29 1.10
N ILE A 36 0.81 -1.14 2.40
CA ILE A 36 -0.33 -1.10 3.32
C ILE A 36 -0.23 0.12 4.22
N LYS A 37 -1.38 0.54 4.71
CA LYS A 37 -1.47 1.62 5.69
C LYS A 37 -2.57 1.29 6.70
N SER A 38 -2.22 1.39 7.99
CA SER A 38 -3.18 1.24 9.07
C SER A 38 -3.97 2.54 9.23
N CYS A 39 -5.29 2.44 9.27
CA CYS A 39 -6.18 3.59 9.42
C CYS A 39 -7.13 3.34 10.59
N LEU A 40 -7.55 4.42 11.26
CA LEU A 40 -8.44 4.32 12.41
C LEU A 40 -9.82 3.77 12.05
N ASN A 41 -10.31 4.13 10.86
CA ASN A 41 -11.63 3.74 10.41
C ASN A 41 -11.69 3.77 8.88
N LYS A 42 -12.82 3.39 8.33
CA LYS A 42 -13.04 3.34 6.88
C LYS A 42 -12.94 4.72 6.23
N GLU A 43 -13.42 5.74 6.90
CA GLU A 43 -13.39 7.12 6.40
C GLU A 43 -11.95 7.63 6.26
N ALA A 44 -11.10 7.32 7.25
CA ALA A 44 -9.67 7.66 7.19
C ALA A 44 -8.97 6.90 6.06
N ALA A 45 -9.32 5.64 5.85
CA ALA A 45 -8.78 4.85 4.75
C ALA A 45 -9.18 5.44 3.39
N GLN A 46 -10.44 5.84 3.25
CA GLN A 46 -10.93 6.48 2.03
C GLN A 46 -10.22 7.81 1.79
N GLY A 47 -9.97 8.57 2.84
CA GLY A 47 -9.19 9.82 2.75
C GLY A 47 -7.78 9.58 2.24
N SER A 48 -7.14 8.50 2.66
CA SER A 48 -5.81 8.11 2.18
C SER A 48 -5.84 7.75 0.70
N ILE A 49 -6.87 7.04 0.24
CA ILE A 49 -7.04 6.73 -1.19
C ILE A 49 -7.18 8.01 -2.00
N ASN A 50 -8.00 8.95 -1.53
CA ASN A 50 -8.21 10.23 -2.20
C ASN A 50 -6.91 11.03 -2.28
N LEU A 51 -6.06 10.94 -1.27
CA LEU A 51 -4.77 11.60 -1.27
C LEU A 51 -3.83 10.98 -2.32
N ILE A 52 -3.80 9.65 -2.42
CA ILE A 52 -2.98 8.94 -3.41
C ILE A 52 -3.36 9.36 -4.84
N ARG A 53 -4.64 9.62 -5.09
CA ARG A 53 -5.11 10.04 -6.41
C ARG A 53 -4.43 11.30 -6.93
N ARG A 54 -3.83 12.10 -6.05
CA ARG A 54 -3.14 13.35 -6.43
C ARG A 54 -1.78 13.13 -7.07
N PHE A 55 -1.16 11.96 -6.87
CA PHE A 55 0.18 11.66 -7.39
C PHE A 55 0.26 10.34 -8.14
N LEU A 56 -0.84 9.90 -8.73
CA LEU A 56 -0.88 8.68 -9.54
C LEU A 56 0.02 8.81 -10.78
N PRO A 57 0.73 7.75 -11.17
CA PRO A 57 1.46 7.74 -12.43
C PRO A 57 0.49 7.73 -13.61
N LYS A 58 0.96 8.17 -14.77
CA LYS A 58 0.13 8.21 -15.99
C LYS A 58 -0.11 6.84 -16.59
N ASN A 59 0.85 5.93 -16.45
CA ASN A 59 0.81 4.60 -17.04
C ASN A 59 0.90 3.55 -15.95
N GLY A 60 0.49 2.33 -16.30
CA GLY A 60 0.51 1.21 -15.38
C GLY A 60 -0.83 1.00 -14.70
N HIS A 61 -0.82 0.19 -13.68
CA HIS A 61 -2.02 -0.19 -12.94
C HIS A 61 -1.80 0.05 -11.45
N VAL A 62 -2.73 0.76 -10.82
CA VAL A 62 -2.73 0.98 -9.37
C VAL A 62 -4.11 0.61 -8.86
N ARG A 63 -4.14 -0.27 -7.88
CA ARG A 63 -5.39 -0.72 -7.25
C ARG A 63 -5.30 -0.56 -5.75
N SER A 64 -6.42 -0.29 -5.13
CA SER A 64 -6.53 -0.14 -3.69
C SER A 64 -7.71 -0.95 -3.20
N MET A 65 -7.57 -1.49 -2.01
CA MET A 65 -8.63 -2.25 -1.36
C MET A 65 -8.59 -1.95 0.12
N ILE A 66 -9.77 -1.72 0.70
CA ILE A 66 -9.92 -1.50 2.13
C ILE A 66 -10.36 -2.82 2.75
N ILE A 67 -9.60 -3.28 3.74
CA ILE A 67 -9.92 -4.51 4.47
C ILE A 67 -9.89 -4.25 5.96
N THR A 68 -10.53 -5.13 6.72
CA THR A 68 -10.47 -5.08 8.18
C THR A 68 -9.16 -5.71 8.66
N GLU A 69 -8.76 -5.36 9.89
CA GLU A 69 -7.62 -5.98 10.54
C GLU A 69 -7.78 -7.50 10.64
N LYS A 70 -8.98 -7.95 10.93
CA LYS A 70 -9.29 -9.38 11.02
C LYS A 70 -9.04 -10.09 9.68
N GLN A 71 -9.45 -9.48 8.57
CA GLN A 71 -9.20 -10.03 7.25
C GLN A 71 -7.70 -10.07 6.96
N PHE A 72 -6.98 -9.03 7.37
CA PHE A 72 -5.53 -8.97 7.19
C PHE A 72 -4.83 -10.09 7.99
N GLU A 73 -5.24 -10.33 9.24
CA GLU A 73 -4.69 -11.38 10.09
C GLU A 73 -4.93 -12.78 9.52
N GLN A 74 -5.99 -12.96 8.76
CA GLN A 74 -6.33 -14.24 8.13
C GLN A 74 -5.54 -14.51 6.85
N MET A 75 -4.72 -13.57 6.41
CA MET A 75 -3.89 -13.74 5.23
C MET A 75 -2.89 -14.87 5.44
N ALA A 76 -2.89 -15.83 4.53
CA ALA A 76 -1.95 -16.94 4.60
C ALA A 76 -0.63 -16.56 3.93
N ILE A 77 0.48 -16.86 4.61
CA ILE A 77 1.83 -16.72 4.03
C ILE A 77 2.21 -18.08 3.48
N LEU A 78 2.24 -18.19 2.18
CA LEU A 78 2.56 -19.45 1.51
C LEU A 78 4.06 -19.62 1.35
N VAL A 79 4.77 -18.52 1.11
CA VAL A 79 6.24 -18.46 1.04
C VAL A 79 6.65 -17.10 1.60
N GLY A 80 7.70 -17.07 2.39
CA GLY A 80 8.23 -15.82 2.95
C GLY A 80 8.19 -15.81 4.47
N GLU A 81 8.66 -14.70 5.04
CA GLU A 81 8.68 -14.50 6.48
C GLU A 81 7.54 -13.57 6.89
N GLU A 82 7.05 -13.76 8.12
CA GLU A 82 6.09 -12.85 8.71
C GLU A 82 6.74 -11.47 8.91
N ASN A 83 6.04 -10.41 8.49
CA ASN A 83 6.54 -9.06 8.66
C ASN A 83 6.14 -8.51 10.02
N ARG A 84 7.07 -8.50 10.96
CA ARG A 84 6.84 -8.07 12.34
C ARG A 84 6.41 -6.61 12.46
N ASN A 85 6.78 -5.77 11.50
CA ASN A 85 6.36 -4.36 11.51
C ASN A 85 4.84 -4.22 11.38
N LEU A 86 4.17 -5.22 10.85
CA LEU A 86 2.71 -5.25 10.71
C LEU A 86 2.00 -5.74 11.97
N GLU A 87 2.72 -6.40 12.88
CA GLU A 87 2.14 -6.90 14.14
C GLU A 87 1.77 -5.78 15.11
N ILE A 88 2.36 -4.60 14.96
CA ILE A 88 2.05 -3.44 15.81
C ILE A 88 0.80 -2.69 15.36
N LEU A 89 0.14 -3.16 14.32
CA LEU A 89 -1.16 -2.61 13.92
C LEU A 89 -2.17 -2.93 15.03
N GLY A 90 -2.80 -1.89 15.57
CA GLY A 90 -3.77 -2.05 16.64
C GLY A 90 -5.03 -2.77 16.21
N GLU A 91 -5.73 -3.38 17.16
CA GLU A 91 -7.03 -4.00 16.91
C GLU A 91 -8.06 -2.95 16.48
N ASN A 92 -9.07 -3.37 15.73
CA ASN A 92 -10.18 -2.53 15.27
C ASN A 92 -9.79 -1.42 14.31
N ARG A 93 -8.66 -1.57 13.61
CA ARG A 93 -8.26 -0.66 12.55
C ARG A 93 -8.60 -1.22 11.19
N THR A 94 -8.74 -0.32 10.23
CA THR A 94 -8.91 -0.68 8.82
C THR A 94 -7.55 -0.56 8.13
N ILE A 95 -7.24 -1.53 7.28
CA ILE A 95 -5.96 -1.56 6.57
C ILE A 95 -6.26 -1.39 5.09
N GLU A 96 -5.51 -0.50 4.44
CA GLU A 96 -5.58 -0.28 3.01
C GLU A 96 -4.42 -0.99 2.32
N PHE A 97 -4.73 -1.73 1.29
CA PHE A 97 -3.73 -2.34 0.43
C PHE A 97 -3.47 -1.49 -0.81
#